data_48922eb888a9b88339440a90a8e8b883
#
_entry.id   48922eb888a9b88339440a90a8e8b883
#
_cell.length_a   1.000
_cell.length_b   1.000
_cell.length_c   1.000
_cell.angle_alpha   90.00
_cell.angle_beta   90.00
_cell.angle_gamma   90.00
#
_symmetry.space_group_name_H-M   'P 1'
#
loop_
_entity.id
_entity.type
_entity.pdbx_description
1 polymer ?
#
loop_
_entity_poly.entity_id
_entity_poly.type
_entity_poly.pdbx_seq_one_letter_code
_entity_poly.pdbx_strand_id
1 'polypeptide(L)'
;MTELSIAKEAAVEAGNLILGYYKADYEIKDKGYHNPVTTADHASDARLKEILTQANPEYGWLSEETVDSKERLNRERVWVVDPLDGTKEFIEGVPHFVVSIALVENGFPVLGVLYNPVSKELFSAARDKGAMLNDEPIQCSSKDTTDEMVILNSRSETKKGLWTAYQNSFSELKAIGSVAYKLGLTASGQADMFASLRPKNEWDI
;
A
#
# COMPACT_ATOMS: atom_id res chain seq x y z
N MET A 1 6.44 -18.99 -13.57
CA MET A 1 6.12 -17.57 -13.32
C MET A 1 7.21 -16.97 -12.44
N THR A 2 7.49 -15.68 -12.60
CA THR A 2 8.42 -14.97 -11.70
C THR A 2 7.66 -14.52 -10.45
N GLU A 3 8.39 -14.26 -9.34
CA GLU A 3 7.75 -13.73 -8.12
C GLU A 3 7.00 -12.42 -8.38
N LEU A 4 7.52 -11.55 -9.24
CA LEU A 4 6.84 -10.30 -9.61
C LEU A 4 5.51 -10.58 -10.35
N SER A 5 5.46 -11.54 -11.26
CA SER A 5 4.20 -11.89 -11.95
C SER A 5 3.18 -12.49 -11.00
N ILE A 6 3.62 -13.34 -10.06
CA ILE A 6 2.77 -13.93 -9.02
C ILE A 6 2.19 -12.82 -8.12
N ALA A 7 3.03 -11.88 -7.65
CA ALA A 7 2.59 -10.77 -6.81
C ALA A 7 1.58 -9.86 -7.54
N LYS A 8 1.79 -9.57 -8.83
CA LYS A 8 0.84 -8.78 -9.64
C LYS A 8 -0.52 -9.47 -9.77
N GLU A 9 -0.54 -10.76 -10.11
CA GLU A 9 -1.77 -11.55 -10.19
C GLU A 9 -2.49 -11.59 -8.83
N ALA A 10 -1.75 -11.87 -7.74
CA ALA A 10 -2.29 -11.90 -6.40
C ALA A 10 -2.91 -10.54 -5.98
N ALA A 11 -2.21 -9.42 -6.27
CA ALA A 11 -2.71 -8.08 -5.96
C ALA A 11 -4.01 -7.76 -6.72
N VAL A 12 -4.09 -8.10 -8.01
CA VAL A 12 -5.29 -7.90 -8.82
C VAL A 12 -6.44 -8.77 -8.34
N GLU A 13 -6.20 -10.03 -8.00
CA GLU A 13 -7.22 -10.94 -7.52
C GLU A 13 -7.77 -10.50 -6.15
N ALA A 14 -6.89 -10.14 -5.21
CA ALA A 14 -7.28 -9.61 -3.90
C ALA A 14 -8.03 -8.27 -4.04
N GLY A 15 -7.57 -7.38 -4.91
CA GLY A 15 -8.23 -6.11 -5.19
C GLY A 15 -9.64 -6.29 -5.77
N ASN A 16 -9.84 -7.23 -6.69
CA ASN A 16 -11.17 -7.56 -7.22
C ASN A 16 -12.09 -8.13 -6.12
N LEU A 17 -11.54 -8.94 -5.20
CA LEU A 17 -12.28 -9.43 -4.04
C LEU A 17 -12.71 -8.27 -3.13
N ILE A 18 -11.81 -7.33 -2.83
CA ILE A 18 -12.11 -6.12 -2.04
C ILE A 18 -13.23 -5.29 -2.68
N LEU A 19 -13.24 -5.14 -4.02
CA LEU A 19 -14.29 -4.41 -4.74
C LEU A 19 -15.68 -5.02 -4.53
N GLY A 20 -15.78 -6.31 -4.31
CA GLY A 20 -17.05 -6.97 -3.99
C GLY A 20 -17.67 -6.49 -2.67
N TYR A 21 -16.85 -6.01 -1.76
CA TYR A 21 -17.29 -5.41 -0.48
C TYR A 21 -17.40 -3.88 -0.56
N TYR A 22 -16.73 -3.22 -1.51
CA TYR A 22 -16.69 -1.76 -1.57
C TYR A 22 -18.08 -1.15 -1.82
N LYS A 23 -18.54 -0.31 -0.88
CA LYS A 23 -19.90 0.28 -0.86
C LYS A 23 -21.03 -0.75 -0.75
N ALA A 24 -20.73 -1.95 -0.24
CA ALA A 24 -21.70 -3.00 0.07
C ALA A 24 -21.83 -3.18 1.59
N ASP A 25 -22.58 -4.19 2.02
CA ASP A 25 -22.70 -4.54 3.44
C ASP A 25 -21.53 -5.45 3.85
N TYR A 26 -20.83 -5.08 4.94
CA TYR A 26 -19.76 -5.86 5.55
C TYR A 26 -19.62 -5.53 7.04
N GLU A 27 -18.99 -6.41 7.78
CA GLU A 27 -18.71 -6.17 9.19
C GLU A 27 -17.50 -5.26 9.36
N ILE A 28 -17.58 -4.34 10.33
CA ILE A 28 -16.47 -3.48 10.78
C ILE A 28 -16.18 -3.83 12.23
N LYS A 29 -14.91 -4.13 12.54
CA LYS A 29 -14.42 -4.31 13.90
C LYS A 29 -13.34 -3.27 14.19
N ASP A 30 -13.10 -2.95 15.46
CA ASP A 30 -12.01 -2.06 15.87
C ASP A 30 -10.93 -2.90 16.53
N LYS A 31 -9.71 -2.90 15.98
CA LYS A 31 -8.53 -3.56 16.54
C LYS A 31 -7.97 -2.82 17.76
N GLY A 32 -8.51 -1.66 18.09
CA GLY A 32 -8.17 -0.77 19.20
C GLY A 32 -7.76 0.62 18.75
N TYR A 33 -8.19 1.62 19.51
CA TYR A 33 -7.90 3.05 19.35
C TYR A 33 -7.99 3.59 17.90
N HIS A 34 -9.20 3.49 17.32
CA HIS A 34 -9.49 3.98 15.95
C HIS A 34 -8.71 3.27 14.84
N ASN A 35 -8.43 1.98 15.00
CA ASN A 35 -7.84 1.13 13.97
C ASN A 35 -8.88 0.10 13.47
N PRO A 36 -9.76 0.49 12.53
CA PRO A 36 -10.80 -0.41 12.02
C PRO A 36 -10.20 -1.50 11.14
N VAL A 37 -10.84 -2.66 11.15
CA VAL A 37 -10.67 -3.77 10.22
C VAL A 37 -12.03 -4.21 9.72
N THR A 38 -12.10 -4.65 8.47
CA THR A 38 -13.35 -5.09 7.86
C THR A 38 -13.28 -6.55 7.40
N THR A 39 -14.42 -7.11 7.02
CA THR A 39 -14.47 -8.42 6.35
C THR A 39 -13.61 -8.44 5.09
N ALA A 40 -13.48 -7.30 4.39
CA ALA A 40 -12.68 -7.20 3.17
C ALA A 40 -11.18 -7.37 3.45
N ASP A 41 -10.65 -6.77 4.54
CA ASP A 41 -9.25 -6.92 4.95
C ASP A 41 -8.91 -8.40 5.18
N HIS A 42 -9.72 -9.10 5.98
CA HIS A 42 -9.50 -10.52 6.29
C HIS A 42 -9.65 -11.43 5.06
N ALA A 43 -10.61 -11.15 4.19
CA ALA A 43 -10.81 -11.93 2.97
C ALA A 43 -9.64 -11.75 2.00
N SER A 44 -9.15 -10.52 1.86
CA SER A 44 -7.96 -10.19 1.08
C SER A 44 -6.71 -10.87 1.63
N ASP A 45 -6.47 -10.76 2.96
CA ASP A 45 -5.33 -11.42 3.64
C ASP A 45 -5.30 -12.93 3.39
N ALA A 46 -6.44 -13.59 3.61
CA ALA A 46 -6.55 -15.03 3.39
C ALA A 46 -6.23 -15.42 1.94
N ARG A 47 -6.73 -14.65 0.96
CA ARG A 47 -6.49 -14.94 -0.45
C ARG A 47 -5.06 -14.68 -0.87
N LEU A 48 -4.46 -13.57 -0.44
CA LEU A 48 -3.04 -13.27 -0.68
C LEU A 48 -2.14 -14.35 -0.10
N LYS A 49 -2.40 -14.74 1.15
CA LYS A 49 -1.65 -15.80 1.81
C LYS A 49 -1.71 -17.11 1.04
N GLU A 50 -2.91 -17.52 0.61
CA GLU A 50 -3.10 -18.73 -0.18
C GLU A 50 -2.24 -18.69 -1.45
N ILE A 51 -2.36 -17.65 -2.28
CA ILE A 51 -1.65 -17.56 -3.57
C ILE A 51 -0.13 -17.52 -3.36
N LEU A 52 0.35 -16.62 -2.51
CA LEU A 52 1.77 -16.35 -2.34
C LEU A 52 2.52 -17.51 -1.66
N THR A 53 1.89 -18.15 -0.64
CA THR A 53 2.52 -19.28 0.05
C THR A 53 2.40 -20.60 -0.73
N GLN A 54 1.38 -20.78 -1.57
CA GLN A 54 1.33 -21.93 -2.49
C GLN A 54 2.42 -21.85 -3.57
N ALA A 55 2.69 -20.64 -4.06
CA ALA A 55 3.74 -20.44 -5.05
C ALA A 55 5.16 -20.57 -4.47
N ASN A 56 5.35 -20.15 -3.23
CA ASN A 56 6.66 -20.14 -2.55
C ASN A 56 6.50 -20.58 -1.08
N PRO A 57 6.33 -21.89 -0.81
CA PRO A 57 6.05 -22.39 0.53
C PRO A 57 7.21 -22.24 1.52
N GLU A 58 8.43 -22.03 1.03
CA GLU A 58 9.63 -21.81 1.83
C GLU A 58 9.79 -20.36 2.30
N TYR A 59 9.02 -19.41 1.76
CA TYR A 59 9.12 -18.00 2.14
C TYR A 59 8.39 -17.72 3.46
N GLY A 60 8.87 -16.72 4.20
CA GLY A 60 8.20 -16.20 5.38
C GLY A 60 6.99 -15.36 5.03
N TRP A 61 6.15 -15.09 6.03
CA TRP A 61 4.95 -14.28 5.91
C TRP A 61 4.89 -13.23 7.01
N LEU A 62 4.65 -11.97 6.63
CA LEU A 62 4.31 -10.86 7.51
C LEU A 62 3.14 -10.11 6.90
N SER A 63 2.05 -9.96 7.63
CA SER A 63 0.88 -9.21 7.20
C SER A 63 0.31 -8.39 8.35
N GLU A 64 -0.34 -7.27 8.03
CA GLU A 64 -1.06 -6.45 9.01
C GLU A 64 -2.15 -7.25 9.74
N GLU A 65 -2.83 -8.18 9.04
CA GLU A 65 -4.01 -8.89 9.53
C GLU A 65 -3.71 -10.27 10.15
N THR A 66 -2.50 -10.78 9.95
CA THR A 66 -2.07 -12.06 10.51
C THR A 66 -1.13 -11.85 11.70
N VAL A 67 -1.40 -12.53 12.82
CA VAL A 67 -0.48 -12.51 13.99
C VAL A 67 0.90 -13.02 13.58
N ASP A 68 1.94 -12.23 13.82
CA ASP A 68 3.32 -12.58 13.50
C ASP A 68 3.82 -13.72 14.40
N SER A 69 4.06 -14.90 13.85
CA SER A 69 4.64 -16.05 14.54
C SER A 69 6.15 -15.90 14.79
N LYS A 70 6.80 -14.91 14.20
CA LYS A 70 8.26 -14.69 14.16
C LYS A 70 9.06 -15.80 13.45
N GLU A 71 8.42 -16.83 12.92
CA GLU A 71 9.08 -17.87 12.12
C GLU A 71 9.75 -17.29 10.87
N ARG A 72 9.18 -16.20 10.33
CA ARG A 72 9.73 -15.44 9.21
C ARG A 72 11.17 -14.96 9.43
N LEU A 73 11.56 -14.74 10.69
CA LEU A 73 12.91 -14.29 11.05
C LEU A 73 14.02 -15.30 10.72
N ASN A 74 13.63 -16.58 10.50
CA ASN A 74 14.51 -17.66 10.09
C ASN A 74 14.44 -17.94 8.56
N ARG A 75 13.77 -17.07 7.81
CA ARG A 75 13.61 -17.20 6.36
C ARG A 75 14.45 -16.18 5.62
N GLU A 76 15.10 -16.59 4.54
CA GLU A 76 15.88 -15.70 3.68
C GLU A 76 14.97 -14.70 2.96
N ARG A 77 13.79 -15.17 2.53
CA ARG A 77 12.78 -14.36 1.82
C ARG A 77 11.48 -14.32 2.59
N VAL A 78 10.86 -13.15 2.61
CA VAL A 78 9.62 -12.89 3.35
C VAL A 78 8.66 -12.07 2.48
N TRP A 79 7.45 -12.57 2.30
CA TRP A 79 6.34 -11.75 1.81
C TRP A 79 5.89 -10.80 2.92
N VAL A 80 5.85 -9.51 2.61
CA VAL A 80 5.34 -8.45 3.50
C VAL A 80 4.12 -7.84 2.84
N VAL A 81 2.98 -7.86 3.53
CA VAL A 81 1.68 -7.61 2.93
C VAL A 81 0.84 -6.67 3.80
N ASP A 82 0.25 -5.65 3.18
CA ASP A 82 -0.94 -4.98 3.68
C ASP A 82 -2.11 -5.34 2.74
N PRO A 83 -3.08 -6.14 3.21
CA PRO A 83 -4.20 -6.59 2.37
C PRO A 83 -5.11 -5.47 1.90
N LEU A 84 -5.24 -4.39 2.69
CA LEU A 84 -6.06 -3.22 2.39
C LEU A 84 -5.49 -1.98 3.09
N ASP A 85 -4.37 -1.43 2.58
CA ASP A 85 -3.89 -0.13 3.09
C ASP A 85 -4.89 0.98 2.71
N GLY A 86 -5.46 1.61 3.73
CA GLY A 86 -6.50 2.62 3.60
C GLY A 86 -7.88 2.11 3.99
N THR A 87 -8.00 1.22 4.99
CA THR A 87 -9.28 0.70 5.51
C THR A 87 -10.27 1.81 5.88
N LYS A 88 -9.80 2.94 6.42
CA LYS A 88 -10.66 4.09 6.74
C LYS A 88 -11.27 4.71 5.48
N GLU A 89 -10.48 4.88 4.46
CA GLU A 89 -10.91 5.40 3.17
C GLU A 89 -11.88 4.43 2.49
N PHE A 90 -11.62 3.13 2.59
CA PHE A 90 -12.51 2.09 2.11
C PHE A 90 -13.89 2.20 2.78
N ILE A 91 -13.94 2.31 4.12
CA ILE A 91 -15.18 2.47 4.90
C ILE A 91 -15.90 3.78 4.55
N GLU A 92 -15.17 4.88 4.34
CA GLU A 92 -15.72 6.18 3.93
C GLU A 92 -16.16 6.22 2.46
N GLY A 93 -15.95 5.15 1.67
CA GLY A 93 -16.27 5.09 0.24
C GLY A 93 -15.38 5.97 -0.63
N VAL A 94 -14.17 6.30 -0.14
CA VAL A 94 -13.15 7.10 -0.84
C VAL A 94 -12.17 6.14 -1.55
N PRO A 95 -11.85 6.35 -2.85
CA PRO A 95 -11.06 5.40 -3.63
C PRO A 95 -9.53 5.51 -3.37
N HIS A 96 -9.13 5.76 -2.13
CA HIS A 96 -7.74 5.93 -1.73
C HIS A 96 -7.30 4.74 -0.86
N PHE A 97 -7.32 3.53 -1.44
CA PHE A 97 -6.86 2.31 -0.80
C PHE A 97 -6.21 1.39 -1.83
N VAL A 98 -5.27 0.59 -1.39
CA VAL A 98 -4.53 -0.35 -2.24
C VAL A 98 -4.31 -1.69 -1.55
N VAL A 99 -4.11 -2.74 -2.32
CA VAL A 99 -3.40 -3.95 -1.90
C VAL A 99 -1.91 -3.66 -2.02
N SER A 100 -1.13 -3.92 -0.97
CA SER A 100 0.32 -3.75 -0.95
C SER A 100 1.01 -5.09 -0.72
N ILE A 101 1.96 -5.44 -1.60
CA ILE A 101 2.74 -6.68 -1.53
C ILE A 101 4.21 -6.33 -1.78
N ALA A 102 5.08 -6.75 -0.88
CA ALA A 102 6.53 -6.69 -1.09
C ALA A 102 7.15 -8.07 -0.86
N LEU A 103 8.25 -8.36 -1.57
CA LEU A 103 9.15 -9.44 -1.24
C LEU A 103 10.44 -8.85 -0.69
N VAL A 104 10.82 -9.29 0.48
CA VAL A 104 12.05 -8.88 1.18
C VAL A 104 13.00 -10.06 1.21
N GLU A 105 14.26 -9.85 0.81
CA GLU A 105 15.34 -10.84 0.83
C GLU A 105 16.46 -10.34 1.73
N ASN A 106 16.80 -11.09 2.78
CA ASN A 106 17.86 -10.73 3.74
C ASN A 106 17.69 -9.30 4.32
N GLY A 107 16.44 -8.88 4.57
CA GLY A 107 16.12 -7.56 5.11
C GLY A 107 16.06 -6.42 4.08
N PHE A 108 16.23 -6.70 2.78
CA PHE A 108 16.16 -5.69 1.71
C PHE A 108 15.00 -5.98 0.76
N PRO A 109 14.17 -4.99 0.37
CA PRO A 109 13.11 -5.19 -0.60
C PRO A 109 13.70 -5.52 -1.98
N VAL A 110 13.16 -6.54 -2.63
CA VAL A 110 13.56 -6.98 -3.97
C VAL A 110 12.49 -6.79 -5.01
N LEU A 111 11.23 -6.74 -4.61
CA LEU A 111 10.11 -6.29 -5.44
C LEU A 111 9.01 -5.68 -4.59
N GLY A 112 8.17 -4.87 -5.21
CA GLY A 112 6.96 -4.31 -4.64
C GLY A 112 5.85 -4.21 -5.68
N VAL A 113 4.61 -4.43 -5.24
CA VAL A 113 3.40 -4.28 -6.05
C VAL A 113 2.35 -3.57 -5.22
N LEU A 114 1.71 -2.54 -5.81
CA LEU A 114 0.56 -1.85 -5.25
C LEU A 114 -0.57 -1.90 -6.27
N TYR A 115 -1.77 -2.22 -5.84
CA TYR A 115 -2.94 -2.23 -6.72
C TYR A 115 -4.10 -1.47 -6.10
N ASN A 116 -4.50 -0.37 -6.76
CA ASN A 116 -5.76 0.31 -6.48
C ASN A 116 -6.86 -0.28 -7.38
N PRO A 117 -7.82 -1.04 -6.84
CA PRO A 117 -8.80 -1.72 -7.67
C PRO A 117 -9.88 -0.78 -8.24
N VAL A 118 -10.06 0.42 -7.66
CA VAL A 118 -11.06 1.39 -8.13
C VAL A 118 -10.55 2.15 -9.34
N SER A 119 -9.32 2.68 -9.28
CA SER A 119 -8.68 3.39 -10.39
C SER A 119 -8.02 2.44 -11.40
N LYS A 120 -7.87 1.14 -11.03
CA LYS A 120 -7.15 0.11 -11.80
C LYS A 120 -5.69 0.48 -12.05
N GLU A 121 -5.07 1.09 -11.07
CA GLU A 121 -3.66 1.45 -11.09
C GLU A 121 -2.85 0.31 -10.44
N LEU A 122 -1.99 -0.32 -11.23
CA LEU A 122 -1.09 -1.38 -10.80
C LEU A 122 0.35 -0.87 -10.88
N PHE A 123 0.89 -0.42 -9.74
CA PHE A 123 2.29 -0.08 -9.61
C PHE A 123 3.10 -1.34 -9.34
N SER A 124 4.24 -1.49 -9.97
CA SER A 124 5.13 -2.61 -9.74
C SER A 124 6.59 -2.20 -9.95
N ALA A 125 7.46 -2.73 -9.12
CA ALA A 125 8.90 -2.54 -9.25
C ALA A 125 9.64 -3.82 -8.84
N ALA A 126 10.81 -4.04 -9.41
CA ALA A 126 11.75 -5.04 -8.93
C ALA A 126 13.16 -4.47 -8.99
N ARG A 127 14.05 -4.99 -8.12
CA ARG A 127 15.44 -4.55 -8.06
C ARG A 127 16.08 -4.62 -9.43
N ASP A 128 16.74 -3.55 -9.85
CA ASP A 128 17.44 -3.39 -11.13
C ASP A 128 16.54 -3.52 -12.40
N LYS A 129 15.21 -3.49 -12.23
CA LYS A 129 14.24 -3.57 -13.33
C LYS A 129 13.46 -2.26 -13.58
N GLY A 130 13.63 -1.26 -12.70
CA GLY A 130 12.83 -0.05 -12.71
C GLY A 130 11.44 -0.23 -12.14
N ALA A 131 10.60 0.80 -12.30
CA ALA A 131 9.23 0.84 -11.81
C ALA A 131 8.25 1.06 -12.97
N MET A 132 7.05 0.50 -12.84
CA MET A 132 5.99 0.50 -13.85
C MET A 132 4.65 0.89 -13.22
N LEU A 133 3.82 1.57 -13.98
CA LEU A 133 2.39 1.74 -13.74
C LEU A 133 1.62 1.14 -14.92
N ASN A 134 0.80 0.13 -14.66
CA ASN A 134 0.06 -0.60 -15.71
C ASN A 134 0.98 -1.07 -16.87
N ASP A 135 2.16 -1.60 -16.49
CA ASP A 135 3.21 -2.06 -17.41
C ASP A 135 3.92 -0.97 -18.23
N GLU A 136 3.62 0.30 -18.03
CA GLU A 136 4.33 1.42 -18.61
C GLU A 136 5.40 1.95 -17.63
N PRO A 137 6.63 2.22 -18.09
CA PRO A 137 7.69 2.76 -17.24
C PRO A 137 7.31 4.10 -16.60
N ILE A 138 7.63 4.25 -15.32
CA ILE A 138 7.38 5.49 -14.57
C ILE A 138 8.68 6.06 -14.01
N GLN A 139 8.64 7.37 -13.75
CA GLN A 139 9.70 8.11 -13.07
C GLN A 139 9.09 9.11 -12.10
N CYS A 140 9.76 9.34 -10.97
CA CYS A 140 9.38 10.39 -10.03
C CYS A 140 9.65 11.78 -10.63
N SER A 141 9.03 12.80 -10.04
CA SER A 141 9.28 14.20 -10.38
C SER A 141 10.75 14.58 -10.22
N SER A 142 11.21 15.53 -11.01
CA SER A 142 12.53 16.13 -10.93
C SER A 142 12.54 17.52 -10.27
N LYS A 143 11.42 17.97 -9.68
CA LYS A 143 11.36 19.23 -8.94
C LYS A 143 12.24 19.16 -7.70
N ASP A 144 12.96 20.24 -7.42
CA ASP A 144 13.94 20.35 -6.33
C ASP A 144 13.62 21.47 -5.33
N THR A 145 12.59 22.30 -5.61
CA THR A 145 12.16 23.39 -4.73
C THR A 145 10.76 23.15 -4.19
N THR A 146 10.57 23.31 -2.90
CA THR A 146 9.32 22.96 -2.19
C THR A 146 8.13 23.81 -2.62
N ASP A 147 8.34 25.07 -3.01
CA ASP A 147 7.32 26.00 -3.48
C ASP A 147 6.69 25.60 -4.83
N GLU A 148 7.36 24.72 -5.59
CA GLU A 148 6.84 24.15 -6.83
C GLU A 148 6.20 22.77 -6.65
N MET A 149 6.39 22.15 -5.47
CA MET A 149 5.99 20.76 -5.23
C MET A 149 4.54 20.60 -4.81
N VAL A 150 3.90 19.57 -5.35
CA VAL A 150 2.65 18.98 -4.83
C VAL A 150 3.01 17.90 -3.80
N ILE A 151 2.61 18.11 -2.56
CA ILE A 151 2.89 17.19 -1.45
C ILE A 151 1.65 16.39 -1.10
N LEU A 152 1.80 15.06 -1.10
CA LEU A 152 0.76 14.18 -0.57
C LEU A 152 0.91 14.05 0.94
N ASN A 153 -0.15 14.36 1.67
CA ASN A 153 -0.20 14.24 3.12
C ASN A 153 -1.39 13.38 3.57
N SER A 154 -1.42 13.04 4.86
CA SER A 154 -2.48 12.18 5.41
C SER A 154 -3.79 12.95 5.59
N ARG A 155 -4.92 12.39 5.11
CA ARG A 155 -6.28 12.91 5.37
C ARG A 155 -6.58 13.02 6.87
N SER A 156 -6.20 12.02 7.65
CA SER A 156 -6.45 12.01 9.10
C SER A 156 -5.59 13.04 9.84
N GLU A 157 -4.37 13.29 9.40
CA GLU A 157 -3.50 14.34 9.93
C GLU A 157 -4.03 15.74 9.57
N THR A 158 -4.52 15.92 8.36
CA THR A 158 -5.16 17.17 7.89
C THR A 158 -6.42 17.48 8.69
N LYS A 159 -7.31 16.49 8.89
CA LYS A 159 -8.51 16.65 9.75
C LYS A 159 -8.17 17.11 11.18
N LYS A 160 -6.98 16.74 11.69
CA LYS A 160 -6.48 17.13 13.01
C LYS A 160 -5.71 18.46 13.02
N GLY A 161 -5.63 19.15 11.90
CA GLY A 161 -4.94 20.44 11.76
C GLY A 161 -3.42 20.36 11.83
N LEU A 162 -2.82 19.16 11.77
CA LEU A 162 -1.35 18.99 11.91
C LEU A 162 -0.58 19.63 10.74
N TRP A 163 -1.22 19.80 9.59
CA TRP A 163 -0.62 20.37 8.39
C TRP A 163 -0.85 21.89 8.25
N THR A 164 -1.57 22.52 9.19
CA THR A 164 -1.94 23.96 9.12
C THR A 164 -0.72 24.87 9.00
N ALA A 165 0.36 24.57 9.75
CA ALA A 165 1.59 25.36 9.72
C ALA A 165 2.34 25.32 8.39
N TYR A 166 2.06 24.33 7.55
CA TYR A 166 2.76 24.06 6.29
C TYR A 166 1.99 24.46 5.04
N GLN A 167 0.78 25.04 5.18
CA GLN A 167 -0.13 25.34 4.06
C GLN A 167 0.48 26.22 2.96
N ASN A 168 1.41 27.11 3.33
CA ASN A 168 2.06 28.03 2.41
C ASN A 168 3.50 27.63 2.06
N SER A 169 3.94 26.43 2.44
CA SER A 169 5.31 25.97 2.22
C SER A 169 5.50 25.21 0.90
N PHE A 170 4.40 24.92 0.21
CA PHE A 170 4.37 24.09 -0.98
C PHE A 170 3.40 24.67 -2.01
N SER A 171 3.55 24.28 -3.28
CA SER A 171 2.59 24.64 -4.33
C SER A 171 1.19 24.12 -3.99
N GLU A 172 1.08 22.87 -3.53
CA GLU A 172 -0.17 22.25 -3.10
C GLU A 172 0.07 21.23 -2.00
N LEU A 173 -0.81 21.21 -0.97
CA LEU A 173 -0.96 20.13 -0.01
C LEU A 173 -2.21 19.33 -0.33
N LYS A 174 -2.02 18.08 -0.80
CA LYS A 174 -3.10 17.21 -1.23
C LYS A 174 -3.32 16.07 -0.24
N ALA A 175 -4.44 16.12 0.47
CA ALA A 175 -4.79 15.10 1.46
C ALA A 175 -5.30 13.82 0.79
N ILE A 176 -4.48 12.76 0.79
CA ILE A 176 -4.75 11.44 0.21
C ILE A 176 -4.71 10.39 1.32
N GLY A 177 -5.60 9.40 1.25
CA GLY A 177 -5.56 8.21 2.11
C GLY A 177 -4.51 7.21 1.66
N SER A 178 -4.35 6.12 2.43
CA SER A 178 -3.36 5.07 2.17
C SER A 178 -1.91 5.59 2.15
N VAL A 179 -1.00 4.94 2.82
CA VAL A 179 0.44 5.28 2.79
C VAL A 179 1.07 4.76 1.52
N ALA A 180 0.84 3.48 1.24
CA ALA A 180 1.39 2.82 0.06
C ALA A 180 0.90 3.47 -1.24
N TYR A 181 -0.39 3.85 -1.32
CA TYR A 181 -0.90 4.54 -2.50
C TYR A 181 -0.20 5.89 -2.75
N LYS A 182 0.06 6.68 -1.68
CA LYS A 182 0.83 7.93 -1.80
C LYS A 182 2.25 7.70 -2.30
N LEU A 183 2.90 6.60 -1.86
CA LEU A 183 4.22 6.21 -2.37
C LEU A 183 4.16 5.87 -3.87
N GLY A 184 3.14 5.10 -4.30
CA GLY A 184 2.93 4.80 -5.73
C GLY A 184 2.70 6.05 -6.58
N LEU A 185 1.85 6.97 -6.11
CA LEU A 185 1.58 8.25 -6.80
C LEU A 185 2.85 9.13 -6.89
N THR A 186 3.67 9.15 -5.85
CA THR A 186 4.95 9.87 -5.86
C THR A 186 5.95 9.22 -6.81
N ALA A 187 6.08 7.89 -6.77
CA ALA A 187 6.98 7.15 -7.66
C ALA A 187 6.63 7.32 -9.15
N SER A 188 5.35 7.56 -9.47
CA SER A 188 4.87 7.78 -10.85
C SER A 188 4.88 9.25 -11.31
N GLY A 189 5.36 10.18 -10.46
CA GLY A 189 5.37 11.61 -10.79
C GLY A 189 3.99 12.28 -10.77
N GLN A 190 2.95 11.59 -10.29
CA GLN A 190 1.61 12.18 -10.12
C GLN A 190 1.56 13.15 -8.93
N ALA A 191 2.57 13.07 -8.07
CA ALA A 191 2.89 14.03 -7.03
C ALA A 191 4.41 14.08 -6.85
N ASP A 192 4.91 15.13 -6.22
CA ASP A 192 6.36 15.35 -6.14
C ASP A 192 6.94 14.75 -4.86
N MET A 193 6.19 14.73 -3.76
CA MET A 193 6.63 14.17 -2.48
C MET A 193 5.47 13.62 -1.66
N PHE A 194 5.73 12.60 -0.89
CA PHE A 194 4.89 12.18 0.22
C PHE A 194 5.55 12.53 1.55
N ALA A 195 4.76 13.07 2.48
CA ALA A 195 5.22 13.34 3.84
C ALA A 195 4.15 12.93 4.87
N SER A 196 4.60 12.42 6.01
CA SER A 196 3.77 12.04 7.16
C SER A 196 4.42 12.50 8.45
N LEU A 197 3.61 12.97 9.39
CA LEU A 197 4.03 13.44 10.70
C LEU A 197 3.92 12.35 11.79
N ARG A 198 3.59 11.12 11.39
CA ARG A 198 3.41 9.96 12.29
C ARG A 198 4.23 8.77 11.84
N PRO A 199 4.66 7.90 12.78
CA PRO A 199 5.29 6.61 12.47
C PRO A 199 4.41 5.76 11.55
N LYS A 200 5.05 4.86 10.81
CA LYS A 200 4.46 3.88 9.90
C LYS A 200 4.93 2.47 10.28
N ASN A 201 4.21 1.46 9.79
CA ASN A 201 4.57 0.07 9.98
C ASN A 201 5.33 -0.45 8.74
N GLU A 202 5.92 -1.65 8.88
CA GLU A 202 6.74 -2.27 7.83
C GLU A 202 5.94 -2.61 6.58
N TRP A 203 4.66 -2.93 6.72
CA TRP A 203 3.76 -3.25 5.60
C TRP A 203 3.20 -2.03 4.88
N ASP A 204 3.30 -0.83 5.50
CA ASP A 204 2.86 0.45 4.91
C ASP A 204 3.85 0.99 3.85
N ILE A 205 5.16 0.56 3.90
CA ILE A 205 6.26 1.18 3.15
C ILE A 205 7.06 0.20 2.31
#